data_e97e533b5e1bcad324b10b4c8d8ecf02
#
_entry.id   e97e533b5e1bcad324b10b4c8d8ecf02
#
_cell.length_a   1.000
_cell.length_b   1.000
_cell.length_c   1.000
_cell.angle_alpha   90.00
_cell.angle_beta   90.00
_cell.angle_gamma   90.00
#
_symmetry.space_group_name_H-M   'P 1'
#
loop_
_entity.id
_entity.type
_entity.pdbx_description
1 polymer ?
#
loop_
_entity_poly.entity_id
_entity_poly.type
_entity_poly.pdbx_seq_one_letter_code
_entity_poly.pdbx_strand_id
1 'polypeptide(L)'
;MKKLYKYILRSFIGTFIFTFFVAVFILLMQFLWNYLDDLVGKGLGFDILGKLMFYTSVTFVPMALPLAILLSSLMCFGNLGEYYELVAMKASGISVWKVMRPLLTFAIIMSFTAFIFSNNVLPIATLKSKTLLRDVRKQKMSFDIPEGMFYKGIDGYTIRAGKKGADGNTLYDVMIYDHTEYKGNIKVTTADSATIALSPSQKEIIFTLYNGSNYSEVVDDKDYKNKRPFETMAFQKQYVTFDISDFDMTQTDENSMKGHQSMLNISQLNTAIDSLHNYRVDRHNSYKSSFVHRLQHFSSKDEDNISTKGKKAELDTITVFKWPLLENFNKKEQESIVNMAITATKNQIDNIDINIKDFERQETNIRKHQQVLHEKFSLSIACLLFFFIGAPLGAIIRKGGLGLPIVISVIFFVIYYVITITSQRIAIAGDIPVFLGVWLSSIIILPAGIFLTIKATTDSSLLDGESWKKTLNKIFKKNK
;
A
#
# COMPACT_ATOMS: atom_id res chain seq x y z
N MET A 1 46.85 -5.37 -17.96
CA MET A 1 45.77 -5.18 -16.97
C MET A 1 44.70 -4.21 -17.43
N LYS A 2 45.02 -2.95 -17.88
CA LYS A 2 44.00 -1.96 -18.31
C LYS A 2 43.08 -2.45 -19.46
N LYS A 3 43.64 -3.18 -20.47
CA LYS A 3 42.85 -3.73 -21.58
C LYS A 3 41.89 -4.83 -21.12
N LEU A 4 42.33 -5.70 -20.21
CA LEU A 4 41.50 -6.75 -19.61
C LEU A 4 40.32 -6.18 -18.79
N TYR A 5 40.59 -5.17 -17.96
CA TYR A 5 39.54 -4.51 -17.20
C TYR A 5 38.48 -3.85 -18.10
N LYS A 6 38.92 -3.18 -19.18
CA LYS A 6 38.02 -2.59 -20.15
C LYS A 6 37.16 -3.65 -20.87
N TYR A 7 37.75 -4.79 -21.23
CA TYR A 7 37.04 -5.93 -21.86
C TYR A 7 35.94 -6.45 -20.93
N ILE A 8 36.30 -6.81 -19.69
CA ILE A 8 35.35 -7.34 -18.70
C ILE A 8 34.23 -6.33 -18.41
N LEU A 9 34.58 -5.07 -18.21
CA LEU A 9 33.62 -4.01 -17.92
C LEU A 9 32.64 -3.78 -19.10
N ARG A 10 33.14 -3.81 -20.34
CA ARG A 10 32.31 -3.65 -21.54
C ARG A 10 31.31 -4.81 -21.67
N SER A 11 31.77 -6.04 -21.46
CA SER A 11 30.91 -7.24 -21.47
C SER A 11 29.83 -7.16 -20.40
N PHE A 12 30.22 -6.75 -19.19
CA PHE A 12 29.31 -6.62 -18.07
C PHE A 12 28.27 -5.52 -18.27
N ILE A 13 28.66 -4.31 -18.72
CA ILE A 13 27.75 -3.18 -18.90
C ILE A 13 26.67 -3.52 -19.92
N GLY A 14 27.02 -4.18 -21.03
CA GLY A 14 26.04 -4.59 -22.03
C GLY A 14 24.99 -5.54 -21.45
N THR A 15 25.43 -6.56 -20.72
CA THR A 15 24.56 -7.52 -20.04
C THR A 15 23.73 -6.82 -18.94
N PHE A 16 24.33 -5.90 -18.19
CA PHE A 16 23.65 -5.15 -17.11
C PHE A 16 22.50 -4.29 -17.66
N ILE A 17 22.73 -3.52 -18.72
CA ILE A 17 21.68 -2.69 -19.32
C ILE A 17 20.52 -3.56 -19.78
N PHE A 18 20.81 -4.66 -20.50
CA PHE A 18 19.79 -5.60 -20.97
C PHE A 18 18.98 -6.19 -19.80
N THR A 19 19.66 -6.74 -18.79
CA THR A 19 19.00 -7.37 -17.63
C THR A 19 18.23 -6.36 -16.77
N PHE A 20 18.69 -5.12 -16.69
CA PHE A 20 18.00 -4.05 -15.99
C PHE A 20 16.65 -3.72 -16.65
N PHE A 21 16.63 -3.52 -17.97
CA PHE A 21 15.37 -3.27 -18.67
C PHE A 21 14.42 -4.47 -18.61
N VAL A 22 14.94 -5.69 -18.70
CA VAL A 22 14.12 -6.90 -18.51
C VAL A 22 13.53 -6.97 -17.10
N ALA A 23 14.31 -6.65 -16.07
CA ALA A 23 13.82 -6.62 -14.68
C ALA A 23 12.73 -5.56 -14.48
N VAL A 24 12.94 -4.35 -14.97
CA VAL A 24 11.93 -3.27 -14.92
C VAL A 24 10.67 -3.69 -15.67
N PHE A 25 10.81 -4.29 -16.84
CA PHE A 25 9.67 -4.76 -17.64
C PHE A 25 8.85 -5.84 -16.92
N ILE A 26 9.50 -6.82 -16.29
CA ILE A 26 8.82 -7.87 -15.53
C ILE A 26 8.03 -7.25 -14.35
N LEU A 27 8.64 -6.33 -13.60
CA LEU A 27 7.98 -5.63 -12.49
C LEU A 27 6.82 -4.76 -12.97
N LEU A 28 6.96 -4.12 -14.13
CA LEU A 28 5.90 -3.35 -14.75
C LEU A 28 4.73 -4.23 -15.20
N MET A 29 5.00 -5.40 -15.79
CA MET A 29 3.97 -6.38 -16.16
C MET A 29 3.23 -6.90 -14.93
N GLN A 30 3.93 -7.17 -13.84
CA GLN A 30 3.31 -7.53 -12.57
C GLN A 30 2.39 -6.43 -12.05
N PHE A 31 2.80 -5.16 -12.16
CA PHE A 31 1.96 -4.01 -11.81
C PHE A 31 0.71 -3.95 -12.68
N LEU A 32 0.87 -4.04 -14.02
CA LEU A 32 -0.26 -4.02 -14.95
C LEU A 32 -1.27 -5.11 -14.63
N TRP A 33 -0.80 -6.33 -14.36
CA TRP A 33 -1.67 -7.44 -13.98
C TRP A 33 -2.46 -7.17 -12.70
N ASN A 34 -1.83 -6.57 -11.70
CA ASN A 34 -2.48 -6.24 -10.43
C ASN A 34 -3.51 -5.12 -10.52
N TYR A 35 -3.40 -4.25 -11.54
CA TYR A 35 -4.27 -3.08 -11.72
C TYR A 35 -5.07 -3.12 -13.02
N LEU A 36 -5.16 -4.28 -13.66
CA LEU A 36 -5.83 -4.44 -14.94
C LEU A 36 -7.30 -4.00 -14.85
N ASP A 37 -8.00 -4.42 -13.81
CA ASP A 37 -9.42 -4.08 -13.56
C ASP A 37 -9.62 -2.58 -13.31
N ASP A 38 -8.63 -1.91 -12.74
CA ASP A 38 -8.65 -0.47 -12.52
C ASP A 38 -8.40 0.35 -13.80
N LEU A 39 -7.75 -0.24 -14.81
CA LEU A 39 -7.31 0.42 -16.02
C LEU A 39 -8.23 0.17 -17.23
N VAL A 40 -8.82 -1.02 -17.30
CA VAL A 40 -9.66 -1.43 -18.43
C VAL A 40 -11.10 -0.91 -18.26
N GLY A 41 -11.74 -0.51 -19.34
CA GLY A 41 -13.15 -0.11 -19.36
C GLY A 41 -13.44 1.33 -18.92
N LYS A 42 -12.41 2.13 -18.57
CA LYS A 42 -12.57 3.51 -18.10
C LYS A 42 -12.35 4.59 -19.18
N GLY A 43 -12.11 4.20 -20.44
CA GLY A 43 -11.90 5.16 -21.53
C GLY A 43 -10.65 6.04 -21.35
N LEU A 44 -9.62 5.54 -20.65
CA LEU A 44 -8.38 6.28 -20.39
C LEU A 44 -7.65 6.62 -21.68
N GLY A 45 -7.22 7.87 -21.84
CA GLY A 45 -6.35 8.30 -22.92
C GLY A 45 -4.98 7.61 -22.85
N PHE A 46 -4.37 7.32 -24.02
CA PHE A 46 -3.03 6.72 -24.09
C PHE A 46 -1.95 7.56 -23.40
N ASP A 47 -2.13 8.88 -23.33
CA ASP A 47 -1.23 9.81 -22.64
C ASP A 47 -1.24 9.61 -21.12
N ILE A 48 -2.41 9.39 -20.53
CA ILE A 48 -2.56 9.13 -19.10
C ILE A 48 -1.94 7.77 -18.74
N LEU A 49 -2.27 6.74 -19.54
CA LEU A 49 -1.70 5.41 -19.36
C LEU A 49 -0.17 5.42 -19.53
N GLY A 50 0.35 6.11 -20.54
CA GLY A 50 1.79 6.26 -20.76
C GLY A 50 2.48 6.98 -19.60
N LYS A 51 1.91 8.06 -19.08
CA LYS A 51 2.43 8.76 -17.89
C LYS A 51 2.42 7.86 -16.65
N LEU A 52 1.32 7.13 -16.41
CA LEU A 52 1.22 6.20 -15.29
C LEU A 52 2.29 5.11 -15.38
N MET A 53 2.44 4.47 -16.54
CA MET A 53 3.46 3.44 -16.78
C MET A 53 4.87 3.99 -16.62
N PHE A 54 5.15 5.19 -17.13
CA PHE A 54 6.46 5.82 -16.97
C PHE A 54 6.80 6.07 -15.50
N TYR A 55 5.92 6.77 -14.74
CA TYR A 55 6.20 7.04 -13.33
C TYR A 55 6.27 5.76 -12.50
N THR A 56 5.44 4.77 -12.81
CA THR A 56 5.47 3.47 -12.12
C THR A 56 6.78 2.72 -12.44
N SER A 57 7.25 2.72 -13.68
CA SER A 57 8.56 2.14 -14.05
C SER A 57 9.69 2.76 -13.25
N VAL A 58 9.67 4.08 -13.08
CA VAL A 58 10.67 4.80 -12.27
C VAL A 58 10.63 4.34 -10.81
N THR A 59 9.46 4.02 -10.25
CA THR A 59 9.36 3.50 -8.87
C THR A 59 9.99 2.12 -8.69
N PHE A 60 10.11 1.33 -9.75
CA PHE A 60 10.72 0.00 -9.71
C PHE A 60 12.25 0.00 -9.87
N VAL A 61 12.84 1.11 -10.28
CA VAL A 61 14.29 1.22 -10.51
C VAL A 61 15.13 0.76 -9.31
N PRO A 62 14.86 1.20 -8.06
CA PRO A 62 15.68 0.78 -6.92
C PRO A 62 15.63 -0.72 -6.63
N MET A 63 14.53 -1.37 -6.97
CA MET A 63 14.33 -2.82 -6.79
C MET A 63 14.91 -3.63 -7.96
N ALA A 64 14.85 -3.09 -9.18
CA ALA A 64 15.40 -3.70 -10.37
C ALA A 64 16.94 -3.69 -10.39
N LEU A 65 17.59 -2.66 -9.82
CA LEU A 65 19.03 -2.51 -9.82
C LEU A 65 19.79 -3.69 -9.15
N PRO A 66 19.44 -4.10 -7.91
CA PRO A 66 20.09 -5.27 -7.28
C PRO A 66 19.89 -6.55 -8.09
N LEU A 67 18.68 -6.79 -8.63
CA LEU A 67 18.39 -7.95 -9.46
C LEU A 67 19.21 -7.93 -10.75
N ALA A 68 19.30 -6.78 -11.41
CA ALA A 68 20.09 -6.62 -12.62
C ALA A 68 21.60 -6.87 -12.38
N ILE A 69 22.13 -6.38 -11.24
CA ILE A 69 23.53 -6.63 -10.86
C ILE A 69 23.76 -8.12 -10.58
N LEU A 70 22.87 -8.78 -9.87
CA LEU A 70 22.94 -10.22 -9.61
C LEU A 70 23.00 -11.01 -10.92
N LEU A 71 22.01 -10.77 -11.78
CA LEU A 71 21.87 -11.51 -13.04
C LEU A 71 23.03 -11.21 -14.00
N SER A 72 23.40 -9.93 -14.17
CA SER A 72 24.48 -9.53 -15.06
C SER A 72 25.85 -10.04 -14.59
N SER A 73 26.12 -10.00 -13.27
CA SER A 73 27.37 -10.53 -12.72
C SER A 73 27.46 -12.05 -12.88
N LEU A 74 26.37 -12.76 -12.63
CA LEU A 74 26.30 -14.22 -12.80
C LEU A 74 26.46 -14.61 -14.27
N MET A 75 25.80 -13.92 -15.21
CA MET A 75 25.94 -14.16 -16.64
C MET A 75 27.34 -13.80 -17.16
N CYS A 76 27.90 -12.67 -16.75
CA CYS A 76 29.23 -12.26 -17.18
C CYS A 76 30.30 -13.27 -16.75
N PHE A 77 30.30 -13.67 -15.47
CA PHE A 77 31.25 -14.68 -14.98
C PHE A 77 30.94 -16.07 -15.49
N GLY A 78 29.66 -16.42 -15.72
CA GLY A 78 29.24 -17.67 -16.34
C GLY A 78 29.80 -17.80 -17.77
N ASN A 79 29.66 -16.77 -18.58
CA ASN A 79 30.20 -16.75 -19.96
C ASN A 79 31.74 -16.84 -19.95
N LEU A 80 32.43 -16.06 -19.06
CA LEU A 80 33.89 -16.19 -18.91
C LEU A 80 34.32 -17.59 -18.50
N GLY A 81 33.51 -18.31 -17.74
CA GLY A 81 33.71 -19.70 -17.36
C GLY A 81 33.47 -20.69 -18.52
N GLU A 82 32.35 -20.51 -19.24
CA GLU A 82 31.92 -21.36 -20.37
C GLU A 82 32.92 -21.31 -21.54
N TYR A 83 33.41 -20.12 -21.88
CA TYR A 83 34.42 -19.93 -22.93
C TYR A 83 35.86 -20.20 -22.46
N TYR A 84 36.05 -20.77 -21.25
CA TYR A 84 37.36 -21.05 -20.65
C TYR A 84 38.27 -19.82 -20.46
N GLU A 85 37.77 -18.61 -20.67
CA GLU A 85 38.54 -17.37 -20.49
C GLU A 85 38.95 -17.18 -19.03
N LEU A 86 38.05 -17.47 -18.08
CA LEU A 86 38.36 -17.41 -16.66
C LEU A 86 39.45 -18.40 -16.24
N VAL A 87 39.46 -19.59 -16.88
CA VAL A 87 40.48 -20.62 -16.63
C VAL A 87 41.81 -20.16 -17.19
N ALA A 88 41.83 -19.60 -18.41
CA ALA A 88 43.05 -19.07 -19.03
C ALA A 88 43.67 -17.92 -18.20
N MET A 89 42.81 -17.00 -17.66
CA MET A 89 43.26 -15.94 -16.76
C MET A 89 43.88 -16.52 -15.48
N LYS A 90 43.29 -17.54 -14.88
CA LYS A 90 43.84 -18.23 -13.69
C LYS A 90 45.17 -18.91 -13.99
N ALA A 91 45.26 -19.62 -15.13
CA ALA A 91 46.49 -20.26 -15.55
C ALA A 91 47.65 -19.27 -15.79
N SER A 92 47.31 -18.03 -16.19
CA SER A 92 48.29 -16.94 -16.31
C SER A 92 48.60 -16.21 -14.97
N GLY A 93 48.16 -16.75 -13.82
CA GLY A 93 48.42 -16.20 -12.47
C GLY A 93 47.50 -15.01 -12.07
N ILE A 94 46.40 -14.75 -12.81
CA ILE A 94 45.46 -13.73 -12.46
C ILE A 94 44.36 -14.32 -11.52
N SER A 95 44.33 -13.86 -10.27
CA SER A 95 43.31 -14.32 -9.31
C SER A 95 41.91 -13.84 -9.70
N VAL A 96 40.87 -14.64 -9.37
CA VAL A 96 39.46 -14.29 -9.59
C VAL A 96 39.13 -12.94 -8.95
N TRP A 97 39.68 -12.65 -7.78
CA TRP A 97 39.50 -11.36 -7.11
C TRP A 97 39.98 -10.17 -7.97
N LYS A 98 41.11 -10.31 -8.68
CA LYS A 98 41.58 -9.27 -9.63
C LYS A 98 40.61 -9.08 -10.80
N VAL A 99 39.96 -10.16 -11.26
CA VAL A 99 38.95 -10.11 -12.34
C VAL A 99 37.67 -9.44 -11.83
N MET A 100 37.28 -9.65 -10.56
CA MET A 100 36.10 -9.06 -9.94
C MET A 100 36.24 -7.55 -9.67
N ARG A 101 37.46 -7.05 -9.42
CA ARG A 101 37.69 -5.63 -9.02
C ARG A 101 37.00 -4.59 -9.88
N PRO A 102 37.13 -4.59 -11.23
CA PRO A 102 36.48 -3.55 -12.05
C PRO A 102 34.96 -3.59 -11.96
N LEU A 103 34.36 -4.77 -11.80
CA LEU A 103 32.92 -4.95 -11.65
C LEU A 103 32.46 -4.55 -10.24
N LEU A 104 33.26 -4.82 -9.22
CA LEU A 104 32.99 -4.34 -7.85
C LEU A 104 32.99 -2.81 -7.80
N THR A 105 33.93 -2.16 -8.49
CA THR A 105 33.94 -0.68 -8.59
C THR A 105 32.65 -0.18 -9.26
N PHE A 106 32.21 -0.84 -10.33
CA PHE A 106 30.94 -0.52 -10.97
C PHE A 106 29.76 -0.75 -10.01
N ALA A 107 29.71 -1.86 -9.29
CA ALA A 107 28.66 -2.15 -8.32
C ALA A 107 28.59 -1.11 -7.18
N ILE A 108 29.75 -0.61 -6.71
CA ILE A 108 29.82 0.47 -5.73
C ILE A 108 29.23 1.77 -6.31
N ILE A 109 29.58 2.13 -7.55
CA ILE A 109 29.03 3.31 -8.20
C ILE A 109 27.51 3.16 -8.35
N MET A 110 27.04 2.00 -8.76
CA MET A 110 25.60 1.74 -8.91
C MET A 110 24.87 1.74 -7.57
N SER A 111 25.47 1.23 -6.50
CA SER A 111 24.94 1.32 -5.14
C SER A 111 24.75 2.77 -4.69
N PHE A 112 25.74 3.62 -4.94
CA PHE A 112 25.64 5.04 -4.64
C PHE A 112 24.60 5.75 -5.50
N THR A 113 24.54 5.42 -6.78
CA THR A 113 23.50 5.93 -7.71
C THR A 113 22.11 5.50 -7.25
N ALA A 114 21.94 4.25 -6.84
CA ALA A 114 20.69 3.73 -6.28
C ALA A 114 20.25 4.49 -5.03
N PHE A 115 21.21 4.86 -4.16
CA PHE A 115 20.93 5.67 -2.97
C PHE A 115 20.43 7.08 -3.35
N ILE A 116 21.13 7.79 -4.22
CA ILE A 116 20.70 9.13 -4.68
C ILE A 116 19.33 9.05 -5.33
N PHE A 117 19.13 8.05 -6.18
CA PHE A 117 17.87 7.81 -6.86
C PHE A 117 16.72 7.55 -5.88
N SER A 118 16.93 6.67 -4.91
CA SER A 118 15.95 6.34 -3.88
C SER A 118 15.62 7.53 -2.98
N ASN A 119 16.58 8.44 -2.76
CA ASN A 119 16.35 9.62 -1.93
C ASN A 119 15.66 10.77 -2.67
N ASN A 120 16.00 11.02 -3.93
CA ASN A 120 15.59 12.25 -4.63
C ASN A 120 14.55 11.99 -5.72
N VAL A 121 14.69 10.93 -6.51
CA VAL A 121 13.82 10.65 -7.66
C VAL A 121 12.60 9.83 -7.27
N LEU A 122 12.82 8.78 -6.47
CA LEU A 122 11.77 7.85 -6.04
C LEU A 122 10.59 8.52 -5.34
N PRO A 123 10.77 9.48 -4.41
CA PRO A 123 9.66 10.17 -3.76
C PRO A 123 8.75 10.89 -4.75
N ILE A 124 9.34 11.60 -5.71
CA ILE A 124 8.60 12.37 -6.73
C ILE A 124 7.84 11.41 -7.67
N ALA A 125 8.52 10.36 -8.15
CA ALA A 125 7.91 9.36 -9.02
C ALA A 125 6.76 8.63 -8.32
N THR A 126 6.95 8.28 -7.05
CA THR A 126 5.91 7.62 -6.23
C THR A 126 4.71 8.52 -6.01
N LEU A 127 4.92 9.83 -5.74
CA LEU A 127 3.85 10.80 -5.61
C LEU A 127 3.02 10.83 -6.90
N LYS A 128 3.65 11.05 -8.04
CA LYS A 128 2.96 11.15 -9.35
C LYS A 128 2.29 9.84 -9.76
N SER A 129 2.95 8.71 -9.57
CA SER A 129 2.35 7.39 -9.88
C SER A 129 1.11 7.11 -9.02
N LYS A 130 1.19 7.34 -7.70
CA LYS A 130 0.05 7.09 -6.80
C LYS A 130 -1.08 8.08 -6.98
N THR A 131 -0.79 9.36 -7.28
CA THR A 131 -1.81 10.37 -7.59
C THR A 131 -2.56 9.99 -8.86
N LEU A 132 -1.84 9.69 -9.95
CA LEU A 132 -2.46 9.22 -11.20
C LEU A 132 -3.28 7.93 -10.99
N LEU A 133 -2.74 6.95 -10.26
CA LEU A 133 -3.47 5.72 -9.98
C LEU A 133 -4.75 5.98 -9.18
N ARG A 134 -4.71 6.91 -8.22
CA ARG A 134 -5.89 7.33 -7.45
C ARG A 134 -6.92 8.01 -8.34
N ASP A 135 -6.48 8.89 -9.24
CA ASP A 135 -7.36 9.59 -10.17
C ASP A 135 -8.02 8.60 -11.13
N VAL A 136 -7.24 7.65 -11.68
CA VAL A 136 -7.76 6.55 -12.51
C VAL A 136 -8.78 5.69 -11.75
N ARG A 137 -8.52 5.41 -10.46
CA ARG A 137 -9.47 4.64 -9.63
C ARG A 137 -10.75 5.38 -9.34
N LYS A 138 -10.67 6.69 -9.15
CA LYS A 138 -11.85 7.54 -8.92
C LYS A 138 -12.67 7.74 -10.19
N GLN A 139 -12.02 7.67 -11.36
CA GLN A 139 -12.73 7.75 -12.63
C GLN A 139 -13.73 6.60 -12.70
N LYS A 140 -15.01 6.94 -12.78
CA LYS A 140 -16.08 5.96 -12.96
C LYS A 140 -15.92 5.26 -14.31
N MET A 141 -16.37 4.02 -14.40
CA MET A 141 -16.39 3.28 -15.66
C MET A 141 -17.11 4.12 -16.72
N SER A 142 -16.69 4.00 -17.98
CA SER A 142 -17.43 4.61 -19.08
C SER A 142 -18.90 4.25 -18.94
N PHE A 143 -19.78 5.22 -19.22
CA PHE A 143 -21.22 5.09 -19.05
C PHE A 143 -21.73 3.98 -19.98
N ASP A 144 -21.78 2.76 -19.49
CA ASP A 144 -22.30 1.59 -20.18
C ASP A 144 -23.31 0.88 -19.28
N ILE A 145 -24.60 1.00 -19.63
CA ILE A 145 -25.67 0.34 -18.90
C ILE A 145 -25.79 -1.09 -19.44
N PRO A 146 -25.51 -2.12 -18.60
CA PRO A 146 -25.63 -3.51 -19.02
C PRO A 146 -27.10 -3.92 -19.18
N GLU A 147 -27.38 -4.77 -20.16
CA GLU A 147 -28.71 -5.28 -20.40
C GLU A 147 -29.23 -6.14 -19.24
N GLY A 148 -30.48 -5.87 -18.83
CA GLY A 148 -31.17 -6.65 -17.79
C GLY A 148 -30.68 -6.46 -16.35
N MET A 149 -29.60 -5.70 -16.12
CA MET A 149 -29.04 -5.47 -14.79
C MET A 149 -29.26 -4.05 -14.30
N PHE A 150 -29.23 -3.89 -12.97
CA PHE A 150 -29.30 -2.57 -12.34
C PHE A 150 -27.93 -1.89 -12.35
N TYR A 151 -27.85 -0.77 -13.03
CA TYR A 151 -26.67 0.09 -13.08
C TYR A 151 -26.74 1.18 -12.01
N LYS A 152 -25.74 1.25 -11.13
CA LYS A 152 -25.62 2.22 -10.01
C LYS A 152 -24.46 3.19 -10.20
N GLY A 153 -23.99 3.38 -11.42
CA GLY A 153 -22.83 4.23 -11.70
C GLY A 153 -23.08 5.72 -11.53
N ILE A 154 -24.35 6.17 -11.53
CA ILE A 154 -24.73 7.58 -11.31
C ILE A 154 -25.19 7.75 -9.87
N ASP A 155 -24.59 8.72 -9.16
CA ASP A 155 -24.93 8.97 -7.76
C ASP A 155 -26.38 9.42 -7.61
N GLY A 156 -27.08 8.81 -6.67
CA GLY A 156 -28.50 9.07 -6.45
C GLY A 156 -29.46 8.39 -7.41
N TYR A 157 -28.96 7.62 -8.40
CA TYR A 157 -29.83 6.93 -9.36
C TYR A 157 -29.47 5.46 -9.53
N THR A 158 -30.51 4.65 -9.77
CA THR A 158 -30.34 3.25 -10.16
C THR A 158 -31.13 3.03 -11.45
N ILE A 159 -30.43 2.68 -12.53
CA ILE A 159 -31.02 2.55 -13.87
C ILE A 159 -30.98 1.08 -14.30
N ARG A 160 -32.07 0.60 -14.88
CA ARG A 160 -32.16 -0.71 -15.53
C ARG A 160 -32.67 -0.53 -16.96
N ALA A 161 -31.99 -1.17 -17.90
CA ALA A 161 -32.48 -1.28 -19.29
C ALA A 161 -32.72 -2.76 -19.59
N GLY A 162 -33.85 -3.09 -20.14
CA GLY A 162 -34.18 -4.46 -20.56
C GLY A 162 -33.33 -4.93 -21.73
N LYS A 163 -33.20 -4.05 -22.76
CA LYS A 163 -32.37 -4.29 -23.95
C LYS A 163 -31.67 -3.00 -24.39
N LYS A 164 -30.57 -3.17 -25.12
CA LYS A 164 -29.79 -2.08 -25.72
C LYS A 164 -29.92 -2.13 -27.25
N GLY A 165 -30.13 -0.99 -27.89
CA GLY A 165 -30.16 -0.88 -29.34
C GLY A 165 -28.80 -1.14 -29.98
N ALA A 166 -28.81 -1.56 -31.24
CA ALA A 166 -27.56 -1.81 -31.99
C ALA A 166 -26.70 -0.53 -32.19
N ASP A 167 -27.31 0.66 -32.04
CA ASP A 167 -26.65 1.96 -32.08
C ASP A 167 -25.88 2.30 -30.78
N GLY A 168 -26.07 1.48 -29.74
CA GLY A 168 -25.45 1.69 -28.43
C GLY A 168 -26.03 2.82 -27.58
N ASN A 169 -26.86 3.69 -28.16
CA ASN A 169 -27.42 4.90 -27.52
C ASN A 169 -28.93 4.79 -27.22
N THR A 170 -29.60 3.79 -27.77
CA THR A 170 -31.02 3.54 -27.50
C THR A 170 -31.19 2.41 -26.49
N LEU A 171 -31.98 2.64 -25.46
CA LEU A 171 -32.35 1.66 -24.45
C LEU A 171 -33.82 1.35 -24.54
N TYR A 172 -34.22 0.12 -24.27
CA TYR A 172 -35.61 -0.35 -24.24
C TYR A 172 -35.95 -0.92 -22.87
N ASP A 173 -37.24 -0.80 -22.48
CA ASP A 173 -37.71 -1.23 -21.14
C ASP A 173 -36.88 -0.60 -20.03
N VAL A 174 -36.92 0.72 -19.97
CA VAL A 174 -36.08 1.50 -19.05
C VAL A 174 -36.81 1.74 -17.74
N MET A 175 -36.11 1.52 -16.64
CA MET A 175 -36.58 1.81 -15.29
C MET A 175 -35.51 2.61 -14.56
N ILE A 176 -35.88 3.77 -14.00
CA ILE A 176 -34.99 4.67 -13.27
C ILE A 176 -35.52 4.87 -11.86
N TYR A 177 -34.79 4.49 -10.87
CA TYR A 177 -35.02 4.82 -9.47
C TYR A 177 -34.26 6.09 -9.12
N ASP A 178 -34.96 7.07 -8.52
CA ASP A 178 -34.40 8.29 -8.00
C ASP A 178 -34.25 8.19 -6.48
N HIS A 179 -33.02 8.15 -6.01
CA HIS A 179 -32.64 8.09 -4.59
C HIS A 179 -32.04 9.40 -4.08
N THR A 180 -32.12 10.49 -4.84
CA THR A 180 -31.48 11.78 -4.49
C THR A 180 -31.96 12.35 -3.16
N GLU A 181 -33.18 12.02 -2.73
CA GLU A 181 -33.74 12.46 -1.44
C GLU A 181 -33.37 11.55 -0.26
N TYR A 182 -32.65 10.43 -0.47
CA TYR A 182 -32.26 9.46 0.56
C TYR A 182 -33.44 8.90 1.40
N LYS A 183 -34.66 8.94 0.86
CA LYS A 183 -35.89 8.43 1.49
C LYS A 183 -36.29 7.01 1.04
N GLY A 184 -35.39 6.29 0.37
CA GLY A 184 -35.65 4.95 -0.20
C GLY A 184 -36.18 4.99 -1.62
N ASN A 185 -36.96 3.97 -2.04
CA ASN A 185 -37.47 3.81 -3.41
C ASN A 185 -38.82 4.53 -3.60
N ILE A 186 -38.87 5.83 -3.30
CA ILE A 186 -40.09 6.61 -3.34
C ILE A 186 -40.41 7.16 -4.73
N LYS A 187 -39.43 7.25 -5.63
CA LYS A 187 -39.59 7.78 -6.98
C LYS A 187 -39.06 6.78 -8.01
N VAL A 188 -39.91 6.38 -8.94
CA VAL A 188 -39.59 5.44 -10.04
C VAL A 188 -40.14 5.98 -11.36
N THR A 189 -39.29 6.03 -12.36
CA THR A 189 -39.67 6.37 -13.73
C THR A 189 -39.53 5.13 -14.61
N THR A 190 -40.60 4.77 -15.35
CA THR A 190 -40.57 3.71 -16.37
C THR A 190 -40.79 4.31 -17.74
N ALA A 191 -40.15 3.76 -18.77
CA ALA A 191 -40.32 4.19 -20.15
C ALA A 191 -40.14 3.03 -21.13
N ASP A 192 -40.89 3.01 -22.23
CA ASP A 192 -40.78 2.00 -23.30
C ASP A 192 -39.39 2.05 -23.95
N SER A 193 -38.89 3.27 -24.17
CA SER A 193 -37.55 3.48 -24.70
C SER A 193 -36.93 4.78 -24.21
N ALA A 194 -35.59 4.86 -24.26
CA ALA A 194 -34.82 6.04 -23.96
C ALA A 194 -33.67 6.21 -24.96
N THR A 195 -33.41 7.45 -25.36
CA THR A 195 -32.19 7.79 -26.09
C THR A 195 -31.24 8.56 -25.20
N ILE A 196 -29.97 8.22 -25.30
CA ILE A 196 -28.89 8.83 -24.50
C ILE A 196 -28.13 9.80 -25.39
N ALA A 197 -28.00 11.04 -24.96
CA ALA A 197 -27.18 12.05 -25.62
C ALA A 197 -26.30 12.80 -24.60
N LEU A 198 -25.09 13.14 -25.01
CA LEU A 198 -24.22 14.04 -24.22
C LEU A 198 -24.66 15.49 -24.44
N SER A 199 -24.71 16.27 -23.37
CA SER A 199 -24.91 17.72 -23.46
C SER A 199 -23.74 18.37 -24.22
N PRO A 200 -23.93 19.53 -24.89
CA PRO A 200 -22.87 20.28 -25.52
C PRO A 200 -21.70 20.63 -24.55
N SER A 201 -21.98 20.73 -23.27
CA SER A 201 -20.96 20.97 -22.21
C SER A 201 -20.14 19.72 -21.88
N GLN A 202 -20.53 18.53 -22.33
CA GLN A 202 -19.98 17.20 -22.01
C GLN A 202 -19.98 16.86 -20.51
N LYS A 203 -20.65 17.64 -19.67
CA LYS A 203 -20.73 17.43 -18.22
C LYS A 203 -22.03 16.75 -17.78
N GLU A 204 -22.97 16.61 -18.68
CA GLU A 204 -24.30 16.06 -18.41
C GLU A 204 -24.68 15.05 -19.49
N ILE A 205 -25.35 13.97 -19.08
CA ILE A 205 -26.04 13.06 -19.99
C ILE A 205 -27.53 13.36 -19.93
N ILE A 206 -28.13 13.53 -21.11
CA ILE A 206 -29.56 13.74 -21.27
C ILE A 206 -30.17 12.43 -21.72
N PHE A 207 -31.03 11.87 -20.87
CA PHE A 207 -31.93 10.79 -21.24
C PHE A 207 -33.22 11.39 -21.79
N THR A 208 -33.54 11.09 -23.01
CA THR A 208 -34.85 11.37 -23.56
C THR A 208 -35.69 10.10 -23.47
N LEU A 209 -36.62 10.09 -22.54
CA LEU A 209 -37.54 8.97 -22.30
C LEU A 209 -38.77 9.12 -23.16
N TYR A 210 -39.27 8.02 -23.74
CA TYR A 210 -40.44 7.99 -24.57
C TYR A 210 -41.49 7.02 -24.02
N ASN A 211 -42.77 7.45 -24.00
CA ASN A 211 -43.91 6.68 -23.55
C ASN A 211 -43.71 6.01 -22.22
N GLY A 212 -43.89 6.75 -21.15
CA GLY A 212 -43.60 6.26 -19.82
C GLY A 212 -44.49 6.80 -18.72
N SER A 213 -44.18 6.40 -17.51
CA SER A 213 -44.88 6.85 -16.31
C SER A 213 -43.93 7.10 -15.18
N ASN A 214 -44.15 8.20 -14.47
CA ASN A 214 -43.50 8.50 -13.21
C ASN A 214 -44.39 8.05 -12.07
N TYR A 215 -43.81 7.38 -11.11
CA TYR A 215 -44.41 6.93 -9.86
C TYR A 215 -43.74 7.60 -8.68
N SER A 216 -44.52 8.28 -7.83
CA SER A 216 -43.96 8.99 -6.67
C SER A 216 -44.82 8.79 -5.43
N GLU A 217 -44.22 8.37 -4.32
CA GLU A 217 -44.86 8.38 -3.00
C GLU A 217 -44.70 9.77 -2.38
N VAL A 218 -45.80 10.38 -1.91
CA VAL A 218 -45.80 11.69 -1.26
C VAL A 218 -45.53 11.51 0.23
N VAL A 219 -44.26 11.39 0.60
CA VAL A 219 -43.83 11.05 1.97
C VAL A 219 -44.05 12.21 2.96
N ASP A 220 -44.11 13.46 2.46
CA ASP A 220 -44.22 14.66 3.30
C ASP A 220 -45.64 14.98 3.74
N ASP A 221 -46.64 14.16 3.36
CA ASP A 221 -48.02 14.28 3.81
C ASP A 221 -48.14 13.92 5.31
N LYS A 222 -48.86 14.72 6.08
CA LYS A 222 -49.12 14.50 7.50
C LYS A 222 -49.75 13.14 7.82
N ASP A 223 -50.52 12.60 6.88
CA ASP A 223 -51.21 11.31 6.97
C ASP A 223 -50.49 10.15 6.23
N TYR A 224 -49.22 10.34 5.84
CA TYR A 224 -48.49 9.33 5.05
C TYR A 224 -48.54 7.93 5.63
N LYS A 225 -48.39 7.80 6.97
CA LYS A 225 -48.41 6.48 7.63
C LYS A 225 -49.73 5.71 7.44
N ASN A 226 -50.85 6.42 7.28
CA ASN A 226 -52.18 5.85 7.18
C ASN A 226 -52.65 5.72 5.72
N LYS A 227 -52.38 6.71 4.87
CA LYS A 227 -52.92 6.81 3.52
C LYS A 227 -51.96 6.42 2.41
N ARG A 228 -50.62 6.54 2.66
CA ARG A 228 -49.57 6.33 1.65
C ARG A 228 -49.92 6.91 0.30
N PRO A 229 -50.10 8.22 0.19
CA PRO A 229 -50.50 8.87 -1.03
C PRO A 229 -49.47 8.61 -2.13
N PHE A 230 -49.99 8.25 -3.30
CA PHE A 230 -49.21 7.80 -4.45
C PHE A 230 -49.64 8.58 -5.68
N GLU A 231 -48.67 9.19 -6.37
CA GLU A 231 -48.91 9.94 -7.59
C GLU A 231 -48.38 9.16 -8.80
N THR A 232 -49.16 9.17 -9.87
CA THR A 232 -48.73 8.60 -11.15
C THR A 232 -48.91 9.64 -12.23
N MET A 233 -47.83 9.93 -12.97
CA MET A 233 -47.89 10.86 -14.12
C MET A 233 -47.43 10.12 -15.38
N ALA A 234 -48.30 9.99 -16.35
CA ALA A 234 -47.95 9.46 -17.67
C ALA A 234 -47.38 10.56 -18.57
N PHE A 235 -46.38 10.25 -19.38
CA PHE A 235 -45.76 11.16 -20.31
C PHE A 235 -45.50 10.49 -21.67
N GLN A 236 -45.58 11.27 -22.74
CA GLN A 236 -45.16 10.82 -24.08
C GLN A 236 -43.65 11.02 -24.28
N LYS A 237 -43.11 12.10 -23.72
CA LYS A 237 -41.69 12.43 -23.79
C LYS A 237 -41.26 13.17 -22.53
N GLN A 238 -40.15 12.72 -21.94
CA GLN A 238 -39.54 13.34 -20.76
C GLN A 238 -38.04 13.42 -20.91
N TYR A 239 -37.43 14.49 -20.42
CA TYR A 239 -35.98 14.65 -20.34
C TYR A 239 -35.53 14.48 -18.88
N VAL A 240 -34.58 13.60 -18.70
CA VAL A 240 -33.88 13.42 -17.39
C VAL A 240 -32.42 13.68 -17.61
N THR A 241 -31.87 14.64 -16.87
CA THR A 241 -30.46 15.04 -16.99
C THR A 241 -29.69 14.51 -15.79
N PHE A 242 -28.59 13.84 -16.07
CA PHE A 242 -27.67 13.33 -15.05
C PHE A 242 -26.34 14.07 -15.14
N ASP A 243 -25.87 14.57 -14.02
CA ASP A 243 -24.52 15.13 -13.91
C ASP A 243 -23.49 14.01 -13.97
N ILE A 244 -22.58 14.12 -14.94
CA ILE A 244 -21.49 13.19 -15.15
C ILE A 244 -20.12 13.87 -14.98
N SER A 245 -20.06 15.03 -14.36
CA SER A 245 -18.79 15.73 -14.10
C SER A 245 -17.81 14.85 -13.32
N ASP A 246 -18.30 13.91 -12.50
CA ASP A 246 -17.48 12.92 -11.78
C ASP A 246 -16.92 11.80 -12.66
N PHE A 247 -17.40 11.66 -13.92
CA PHE A 247 -16.82 10.71 -14.89
C PHE A 247 -15.56 11.27 -15.56
N ASP A 248 -15.40 12.57 -15.54
CA ASP A 248 -14.12 13.19 -15.92
C ASP A 248 -13.05 12.92 -14.86
N MET A 249 -11.83 12.73 -15.32
CA MET A 249 -10.70 12.51 -14.44
C MET A 249 -10.41 13.77 -13.63
N THR A 250 -10.95 13.85 -12.40
CA THR A 250 -10.60 14.93 -11.47
C THR A 250 -9.20 14.74 -10.95
N GLN A 251 -8.32 15.69 -11.22
CA GLN A 251 -6.94 15.64 -10.71
C GLN A 251 -6.96 15.80 -9.18
N THR A 252 -6.43 14.79 -8.50
CA THR A 252 -6.22 14.89 -7.05
C THR A 252 -5.11 15.90 -6.76
N ASP A 253 -5.35 16.82 -5.83
CA ASP A 253 -4.30 17.72 -5.35
C ASP A 253 -3.12 16.90 -4.78
N GLU A 254 -1.96 17.01 -5.42
CA GLU A 254 -0.71 16.35 -5.02
C GLU A 254 -0.33 16.71 -3.57
N ASN A 255 -0.70 17.91 -3.09
CA ASN A 255 -0.37 18.35 -1.73
C ASN A 255 -1.04 17.46 -0.67
N SER A 256 -2.22 16.92 -0.95
CA SER A 256 -2.93 16.02 -0.04
C SER A 256 -2.20 14.69 0.21
N MET A 257 -1.28 14.32 -0.68
CA MET A 257 -0.53 13.06 -0.61
C MET A 257 0.95 13.24 -0.22
N LYS A 258 1.50 14.45 -0.30
CA LYS A 258 2.93 14.74 -0.03
C LYS A 258 3.41 14.31 1.36
N GLY A 259 2.53 14.23 2.35
CA GLY A 259 2.85 13.80 3.72
C GLY A 259 3.01 12.28 3.91
N HIS A 260 2.74 11.48 2.88
CA HIS A 260 2.85 10.03 3.00
C HIS A 260 4.32 9.58 2.98
N GLN A 261 4.70 8.69 3.91
CA GLN A 261 6.11 8.27 4.13
C GLN A 261 6.88 7.86 2.87
N SER A 262 6.21 7.21 1.89
CA SER A 262 6.87 6.78 0.64
C SER A 262 7.21 7.92 -0.33
N MET A 263 6.73 9.13 -0.07
CA MET A 263 6.91 10.34 -0.90
C MET A 263 7.88 11.34 -0.28
N LEU A 264 8.53 10.96 0.81
CA LEU A 264 9.46 11.82 1.55
C LEU A 264 10.92 11.41 1.28
N ASN A 265 11.81 12.41 1.23
CA ASN A 265 13.25 12.18 1.25
C ASN A 265 13.75 11.97 2.70
N ILE A 266 15.04 11.63 2.88
CA ILE A 266 15.61 11.34 4.19
C ILE A 266 15.45 12.51 5.16
N SER A 267 15.71 13.75 4.74
CA SER A 267 15.56 14.93 5.60
C SER A 267 14.10 15.12 6.04
N GLN A 268 13.16 15.00 5.09
CA GLN A 268 11.73 15.09 5.37
C GLN A 268 11.24 13.95 6.26
N LEU A 269 11.78 12.72 6.06
CA LEU A 269 11.45 11.57 6.92
C LEU A 269 11.89 11.80 8.36
N ASN A 270 13.11 12.31 8.59
CA ASN A 270 13.58 12.61 9.94
C ASN A 270 12.70 13.67 10.60
N THR A 271 12.43 14.78 9.91
CA THR A 271 11.52 15.82 10.43
C THR A 271 10.13 15.27 10.72
N ALA A 272 9.58 14.40 9.86
CA ALA A 272 8.28 13.77 10.07
C ALA A 272 8.29 12.82 11.28
N ILE A 273 9.35 12.02 11.44
CA ILE A 273 9.51 11.11 12.59
C ILE A 273 9.57 11.91 13.90
N ASP A 274 10.36 12.99 13.95
CA ASP A 274 10.48 13.86 15.11
C ASP A 274 9.14 14.52 15.45
N SER A 275 8.43 15.04 14.43
CA SER A 275 7.10 15.64 14.59
C SER A 275 6.07 14.64 15.11
N LEU A 276 6.04 13.42 14.54
CA LEU A 276 5.15 12.35 14.99
C LEU A 276 5.46 11.90 16.43
N HIS A 277 6.73 11.87 16.79
CA HIS A 277 7.14 11.51 18.13
C HIS A 277 6.69 12.57 19.17
N ASN A 278 6.91 13.86 18.87
CA ASN A 278 6.45 14.95 19.70
C ASN A 278 4.93 14.96 19.84
N TYR A 279 4.22 14.79 18.72
CA TYR A 279 2.75 14.68 18.74
C TYR A 279 2.26 13.54 19.64
N ARG A 280 2.91 12.38 19.58
CA ARG A 280 2.59 11.23 20.45
C ARG A 280 2.81 11.56 21.92
N VAL A 281 3.93 12.22 22.26
CA VAL A 281 4.23 12.62 23.66
C VAL A 281 3.19 13.61 24.15
N ASP A 282 2.86 14.63 23.36
CA ASP A 282 1.85 15.63 23.73
C ASP A 282 0.47 15.01 23.90
N ARG A 283 0.09 14.11 23.00
CA ARG A 283 -1.17 13.37 23.07
C ARG A 283 -1.24 12.47 24.31
N HIS A 284 -0.13 11.79 24.64
CA HIS A 284 -0.04 10.97 25.84
C HIS A 284 -0.19 11.83 27.12
N ASN A 285 0.48 12.98 27.19
CA ASN A 285 0.41 13.89 28.33
C ASN A 285 -1.02 14.47 28.46
N SER A 286 -1.65 14.85 27.36
CA SER A 286 -3.04 15.34 27.34
C SER A 286 -4.03 14.27 27.79
N TYR A 287 -3.84 13.01 27.36
CA TYR A 287 -4.67 11.90 27.83
C TYR A 287 -4.47 11.63 29.31
N LYS A 288 -3.22 11.61 29.77
CA LYS A 288 -2.89 11.43 31.20
C LYS A 288 -3.54 12.50 32.08
N SER A 289 -3.43 13.78 31.71
CA SER A 289 -4.05 14.87 32.46
C SER A 289 -5.58 14.75 32.47
N SER A 290 -6.19 14.46 31.33
CA SER A 290 -7.65 14.27 31.22
C SER A 290 -8.13 13.07 32.04
N PHE A 291 -7.36 11.98 32.06
CA PHE A 291 -7.68 10.78 32.83
C PHE A 291 -7.60 11.05 34.34
N VAL A 292 -6.50 11.70 34.79
CA VAL A 292 -6.34 12.10 36.18
C VAL A 292 -7.46 13.06 36.65
N HIS A 293 -7.82 14.05 35.82
CA HIS A 293 -8.92 14.97 36.12
C HIS A 293 -10.26 14.26 36.27
N ARG A 294 -10.56 13.28 35.44
CA ARG A 294 -11.78 12.45 35.55
C ARG A 294 -11.79 11.62 36.83
N LEU A 295 -10.65 11.04 37.22
CA LEU A 295 -10.52 10.27 38.47
C LEU A 295 -10.65 11.18 39.70
N GLN A 296 -10.12 12.40 39.65
CA GLN A 296 -10.25 13.39 40.72
C GLN A 296 -11.73 13.81 40.95
N HIS A 297 -12.55 13.82 39.92
CA HIS A 297 -13.98 14.04 40.04
C HIS A 297 -14.70 12.95 40.83
N PHE A 298 -14.17 11.73 40.89
CA PHE A 298 -14.67 10.68 41.78
C PHE A 298 -14.02 10.70 43.17
N SER A 299 -12.94 11.43 43.35
CA SER A 299 -12.23 11.61 44.62
C SER A 299 -12.39 13.04 45.12
N SER A 300 -13.60 13.63 44.99
CA SER A 300 -13.78 15.02 45.36
C SER A 300 -13.48 15.27 46.83
N LYS A 301 -12.27 15.73 47.08
CA LYS A 301 -12.01 16.71 48.11
C LYS A 301 -12.45 18.09 47.57
N ASP A 302 -13.68 18.25 47.16
CA ASP A 302 -14.31 19.56 46.94
C ASP A 302 -14.81 20.08 48.29
N GLU A 303 -13.93 20.23 49.25
CA GLU A 303 -14.22 21.04 50.44
C GLU A 303 -14.07 22.55 50.18
N ASP A 304 -13.48 23.00 49.04
CA ASP A 304 -13.09 24.39 48.87
C ASP A 304 -13.81 25.18 47.75
N ASN A 305 -14.76 24.62 47.01
CA ASN A 305 -15.43 25.34 45.90
C ASN A 305 -16.96 25.27 45.91
N ILE A 306 -17.60 25.16 47.06
CA ILE A 306 -18.99 25.60 47.17
C ILE A 306 -18.95 27.13 47.33
N SER A 307 -18.78 27.83 46.22
CA SER A 307 -19.04 29.25 46.14
C SER A 307 -20.52 29.48 46.48
N THR A 308 -20.77 29.82 47.72
CA THR A 308 -22.03 30.28 48.26
C THR A 308 -22.48 31.58 47.56
N LYS A 309 -23.06 31.46 46.37
CA LYS A 309 -23.96 32.44 45.80
C LYS A 309 -25.30 31.78 45.52
N GLY A 310 -26.15 31.79 46.53
CA GLY A 310 -27.55 31.46 46.36
C GLY A 310 -28.13 30.68 47.52
N LYS A 311 -28.75 31.42 48.44
CA LYS A 311 -29.67 31.00 49.51
C LYS A 311 -29.14 29.97 50.50
N LYS A 312 -28.92 30.44 51.76
CA LYS A 312 -28.95 29.59 52.94
C LYS A 312 -30.23 28.73 52.89
N ALA A 313 -30.04 27.46 52.42
CA ALA A 313 -30.96 26.40 52.81
C ALA A 313 -30.50 25.98 54.21
N GLU A 314 -31.40 26.08 55.20
CA GLU A 314 -31.16 25.55 56.51
C GLU A 314 -30.68 24.13 56.44
N LEU A 315 -29.43 23.90 56.87
CA LEU A 315 -28.86 22.57 57.09
C LEU A 315 -29.47 22.02 58.39
N ASP A 316 -30.72 21.60 58.32
CA ASP A 316 -31.27 20.70 59.31
C ASP A 316 -30.97 19.25 58.88
N THR A 317 -30.32 18.55 59.80
CA THR A 317 -29.98 17.13 59.79
C THR A 317 -28.81 16.71 58.95
N ILE A 318 -27.65 16.58 59.60
CA ILE A 318 -26.55 15.70 59.18
C ILE A 318 -27.12 14.28 59.13
N THR A 319 -27.54 13.83 57.92
CA THR A 319 -27.88 12.41 57.72
C THR A 319 -26.60 11.61 57.74
N VAL A 320 -26.34 10.93 58.86
CA VAL A 320 -25.24 9.98 58.97
C VAL A 320 -25.53 8.82 58.03
N PHE A 321 -24.86 8.76 56.89
CA PHE A 321 -24.99 7.65 55.96
C PHE A 321 -24.47 6.36 56.62
N LYS A 322 -25.29 5.32 56.59
CA LYS A 322 -24.92 3.97 57.02
C LYS A 322 -24.03 3.29 55.97
N TRP A 323 -23.09 2.49 56.43
CA TRP A 323 -22.38 1.57 55.57
C TRP A 323 -23.11 0.22 55.55
N PRO A 324 -23.30 -0.41 54.33
CA PRO A 324 -22.89 0.04 53.01
C PRO A 324 -23.79 1.14 52.45
N LEU A 325 -23.17 2.12 51.72
CA LEU A 325 -23.83 3.34 51.25
C LEU A 325 -25.15 3.12 50.48
N LEU A 326 -25.28 2.01 49.75
CA LEU A 326 -26.48 1.69 48.99
C LEU A 326 -27.72 1.44 49.84
N GLU A 327 -27.58 1.03 51.11
CA GLU A 327 -28.71 0.78 52.00
C GLU A 327 -29.46 2.07 52.45
N ASN A 328 -28.86 3.23 52.19
CA ASN A 328 -29.49 4.55 52.48
C ASN A 328 -30.49 4.95 51.38
N PHE A 329 -30.63 4.20 50.30
CA PHE A 329 -31.49 4.53 49.18
C PHE A 329 -32.59 3.45 49.02
N ASN A 330 -33.74 3.86 48.45
CA ASN A 330 -34.80 2.89 48.17
C ASN A 330 -34.41 1.95 47.00
N LYS A 331 -35.10 0.82 46.83
CA LYS A 331 -34.73 -0.20 45.80
C LYS A 331 -34.60 0.38 44.39
N LYS A 332 -35.46 1.30 43.95
CA LYS A 332 -35.39 1.91 42.61
C LYS A 332 -34.20 2.82 42.48
N GLU A 333 -33.87 3.55 43.53
CA GLU A 333 -32.68 4.44 43.54
C GLU A 333 -31.40 3.61 43.58
N GLN A 334 -31.34 2.52 44.36
CA GLN A 334 -30.21 1.56 44.33
C GLN A 334 -29.96 1.01 42.93
N GLU A 335 -31.02 0.56 42.24
CA GLU A 335 -30.95 0.05 40.87
C GLU A 335 -30.48 1.16 39.88
N SER A 336 -30.97 2.36 40.04
CA SER A 336 -30.54 3.52 39.24
C SER A 336 -29.06 3.86 39.45
N ILE A 337 -28.59 3.89 40.71
CA ILE A 337 -27.19 4.16 41.06
C ILE A 337 -26.28 3.08 40.48
N VAL A 338 -26.65 1.80 40.63
CA VAL A 338 -25.86 0.67 40.08
C VAL A 338 -25.81 0.75 38.55
N ASN A 339 -26.94 1.02 37.89
CA ASN A 339 -26.98 1.15 36.44
C ASN A 339 -26.16 2.35 35.95
N MET A 340 -26.19 3.49 36.64
CA MET A 340 -25.32 4.63 36.33
C MET A 340 -23.84 4.28 36.50
N ALA A 341 -23.47 3.59 37.57
CA ALA A 341 -22.10 3.15 37.81
C ALA A 341 -21.63 2.17 36.75
N ILE A 342 -22.47 1.20 36.36
CA ILE A 342 -22.16 0.25 35.27
C ILE A 342 -21.96 0.99 33.95
N THR A 343 -22.85 1.93 33.63
CA THR A 343 -22.76 2.72 32.40
C THR A 343 -21.50 3.60 32.38
N ALA A 344 -21.20 4.27 33.47
CA ALA A 344 -20.00 5.07 33.64
C ALA A 344 -18.73 4.24 33.47
N THR A 345 -18.70 3.04 34.08
CA THR A 345 -17.56 2.11 33.97
C THR A 345 -17.40 1.60 32.55
N LYS A 346 -18.47 1.20 31.86
CA LYS A 346 -18.45 0.80 30.45
C LYS A 346 -17.89 1.92 29.57
N ASN A 347 -18.39 3.14 29.73
CA ASN A 347 -17.91 4.30 28.97
C ASN A 347 -16.41 4.57 29.20
N GLN A 348 -15.90 4.32 30.42
CA GLN A 348 -14.47 4.44 30.69
C GLN A 348 -13.64 3.35 30.02
N ILE A 349 -14.11 2.11 30.05
CA ILE A 349 -13.46 0.97 29.35
C ILE A 349 -13.39 1.28 27.85
N ASP A 350 -14.50 1.66 27.23
CA ASP A 350 -14.55 2.00 25.80
C ASP A 350 -13.60 3.17 25.45
N ASN A 351 -13.51 4.17 26.33
CA ASN A 351 -12.60 5.30 26.16
C ASN A 351 -11.12 4.87 26.22
N ILE A 352 -10.79 3.97 27.16
CA ILE A 352 -9.45 3.41 27.29
C ILE A 352 -9.11 2.62 26.02
N ASP A 353 -9.99 1.75 25.54
CA ASP A 353 -9.78 0.94 24.33
C ASP A 353 -9.57 1.79 23.08
N ILE A 354 -10.35 2.87 22.93
CA ILE A 354 -10.18 3.82 21.83
C ILE A 354 -8.79 4.48 21.90
N ASN A 355 -8.35 4.92 23.07
CA ASN A 355 -7.04 5.56 23.22
C ASN A 355 -5.88 4.55 23.02
N ILE A 356 -5.99 3.32 23.47
CA ILE A 356 -5.01 2.26 23.21
C ILE A 356 -4.84 2.08 21.69
N LYS A 357 -5.94 1.92 20.96
CA LYS A 357 -5.92 1.78 19.48
C LYS A 357 -5.34 3.02 18.79
N ASP A 358 -5.61 4.22 19.32
CA ASP A 358 -5.04 5.46 18.79
C ASP A 358 -3.50 5.49 18.98
N PHE A 359 -3.01 5.16 20.17
CA PHE A 359 -1.56 5.07 20.43
C PHE A 359 -0.87 3.99 19.59
N GLU A 360 -1.48 2.84 19.39
CA GLU A 360 -0.97 1.79 18.50
C GLU A 360 -0.88 2.25 17.05
N ARG A 361 -1.87 3.00 16.57
CA ARG A 361 -1.86 3.60 15.22
C ARG A 361 -0.73 4.63 15.07
N GLN A 362 -0.52 5.49 16.07
CA GLN A 362 0.54 6.48 16.06
C GLN A 362 1.91 5.80 16.04
N GLU A 363 2.12 4.78 16.87
CA GLU A 363 3.35 3.99 16.92
C GLU A 363 3.61 3.29 15.58
N THR A 364 2.59 2.65 15.01
CA THR A 364 2.66 2.00 13.70
C THR A 364 3.02 3.02 12.60
N ASN A 365 2.49 4.24 12.67
CA ASN A 365 2.83 5.29 11.72
C ASN A 365 4.30 5.72 11.83
N ILE A 366 4.82 5.88 13.04
CA ILE A 366 6.25 6.16 13.28
C ILE A 366 7.11 5.03 12.69
N ARG A 367 6.78 3.77 12.99
CA ARG A 367 7.52 2.59 12.47
C ARG A 367 7.52 2.53 10.95
N LYS A 368 6.42 2.90 10.28
CA LYS A 368 6.36 2.99 8.81
C LYS A 368 7.32 4.04 8.24
N HIS A 369 7.44 5.21 8.89
CA HIS A 369 8.38 6.24 8.45
C HIS A 369 9.83 5.78 8.66
N GLN A 370 10.14 5.16 9.80
CA GLN A 370 11.45 4.58 10.07
C GLN A 370 11.80 3.45 9.09
N GLN A 371 10.81 2.59 8.74
CA GLN A 371 11.01 1.55 7.73
C GLN A 371 11.47 2.13 6.40
N VAL A 372 10.74 3.12 5.87
CA VAL A 372 11.09 3.75 4.59
C VAL A 372 12.45 4.44 4.66
N LEU A 373 12.79 5.05 5.80
CA LEU A 373 14.11 5.63 6.02
C LEU A 373 15.24 4.59 5.87
N HIS A 374 15.14 3.46 6.57
CA HIS A 374 16.13 2.38 6.50
C HIS A 374 16.13 1.67 5.15
N GLU A 375 14.98 1.55 4.49
CA GLU A 375 14.85 0.89 3.19
C GLU A 375 15.67 1.59 2.10
N LYS A 376 15.78 2.93 2.12
CA LYS A 376 16.62 3.68 1.16
C LYS A 376 18.10 3.25 1.22
N PHE A 377 18.60 2.93 2.41
CA PHE A 377 19.96 2.43 2.60
C PHE A 377 20.08 0.95 2.26
N SER A 378 19.14 0.13 2.73
CA SER A 378 19.15 -1.32 2.55
C SER A 378 19.12 -1.72 1.07
N LEU A 379 18.25 -1.10 0.26
CA LEU A 379 18.18 -1.35 -1.18
C LEU A 379 19.48 -0.97 -1.92
N SER A 380 20.13 0.10 -1.49
CA SER A 380 21.41 0.51 -2.08
C SER A 380 22.52 -0.49 -1.77
N ILE A 381 22.57 -0.98 -0.55
CA ILE A 381 23.55 -1.99 -0.12
C ILE A 381 23.25 -3.36 -0.74
N ALA A 382 21.98 -3.67 -1.02
CA ALA A 382 21.60 -4.89 -1.72
C ALA A 382 22.30 -5.04 -3.08
N CYS A 383 22.59 -3.94 -3.78
CA CYS A 383 23.37 -3.94 -5.01
C CYS A 383 24.75 -4.60 -4.84
N LEU A 384 25.43 -4.27 -3.73
CA LEU A 384 26.73 -4.86 -3.40
C LEU A 384 26.60 -6.32 -2.95
N LEU A 385 25.61 -6.63 -2.13
CA LEU A 385 25.37 -7.98 -1.65
C LEU A 385 25.10 -8.94 -2.81
N PHE A 386 24.27 -8.55 -3.74
CA PHE A 386 23.96 -9.36 -4.90
C PHE A 386 25.12 -9.50 -5.88
N PHE A 387 25.99 -8.50 -5.97
CA PHE A 387 27.25 -8.65 -6.69
C PHE A 387 28.14 -9.74 -6.06
N PHE A 388 28.27 -9.75 -4.73
CA PHE A 388 29.06 -10.76 -3.99
C PHE A 388 28.46 -12.18 -4.04
N ILE A 389 27.20 -12.32 -4.48
CA ILE A 389 26.59 -13.62 -4.78
C ILE A 389 26.78 -13.96 -6.26
N GLY A 390 26.41 -13.05 -7.15
CA GLY A 390 26.34 -13.32 -8.58
C GLY A 390 27.70 -13.60 -9.21
N ALA A 391 28.70 -12.77 -8.92
CA ALA A 391 30.02 -12.92 -9.52
C ALA A 391 30.73 -14.22 -9.11
N PRO A 392 30.80 -14.58 -7.80
CA PRO A 392 31.40 -15.85 -7.38
C PRO A 392 30.63 -17.06 -7.90
N LEU A 393 29.30 -17.00 -7.86
CA LEU A 393 28.44 -18.11 -8.28
C LEU A 393 28.56 -18.35 -9.79
N GLY A 394 28.61 -17.26 -10.60
CA GLY A 394 28.93 -17.36 -12.02
C GLY A 394 30.30 -17.94 -12.32
N ALA A 395 31.31 -17.63 -11.51
CA ALA A 395 32.67 -18.20 -11.65
C ALA A 395 32.72 -19.70 -11.31
N ILE A 396 31.83 -20.20 -10.44
CA ILE A 396 31.75 -21.62 -10.04
C ILE A 396 30.94 -22.42 -11.07
N ILE A 397 29.84 -21.86 -11.58
CA ILE A 397 28.96 -22.53 -12.57
C ILE A 397 29.54 -22.38 -13.95
N ARG A 398 30.30 -23.38 -14.40
CA ARG A 398 31.01 -23.36 -15.67
C ARG A 398 30.19 -23.90 -16.86
N LYS A 399 28.99 -24.45 -16.61
CA LYS A 399 28.15 -25.12 -17.63
C LYS A 399 26.70 -24.72 -17.42
N GLY A 400 25.98 -24.38 -18.49
CA GLY A 400 24.53 -24.23 -18.40
C GLY A 400 23.90 -23.14 -19.27
N GLY A 401 24.65 -22.52 -20.18
CA GLY A 401 24.09 -21.47 -21.06
C GLY A 401 23.44 -20.33 -20.27
N LEU A 402 22.58 -19.54 -20.91
CA LEU A 402 21.88 -18.39 -20.25
C LEU A 402 20.78 -18.81 -19.27
N GLY A 403 20.24 -20.03 -19.37
CA GLY A 403 19.07 -20.43 -18.59
C GLY A 403 19.35 -20.65 -17.11
N LEU A 404 20.44 -21.36 -16.78
CA LEU A 404 20.79 -21.66 -15.39
C LEU A 404 21.09 -20.40 -14.56
N PRO A 405 21.86 -19.40 -15.06
CA PRO A 405 22.05 -18.12 -14.38
C PRO A 405 20.75 -17.38 -14.05
N ILE A 406 19.79 -17.37 -14.97
CA ILE A 406 18.50 -16.71 -14.78
C ILE A 406 17.73 -17.37 -13.62
N VAL A 407 17.59 -18.70 -13.65
CA VAL A 407 16.85 -19.45 -12.62
C VAL A 407 17.47 -19.22 -11.24
N ILE A 408 18.78 -19.32 -11.11
CA ILE A 408 19.48 -19.11 -9.83
C ILE A 408 19.31 -17.67 -9.33
N SER A 409 19.43 -16.69 -10.23
CA SER A 409 19.24 -15.27 -9.85
C SER A 409 17.83 -15.01 -9.34
N VAL A 410 16.82 -15.59 -10.01
CA VAL A 410 15.41 -15.45 -9.57
C VAL A 410 15.22 -16.10 -8.20
N ILE A 411 15.79 -17.29 -7.96
CA ILE A 411 15.67 -17.96 -6.65
C ILE A 411 16.29 -17.10 -5.53
N PHE A 412 17.52 -16.60 -5.70
CA PHE A 412 18.15 -15.75 -4.68
C PHE A 412 17.38 -14.43 -4.45
N PHE A 413 16.89 -13.84 -5.54
CA PHE A 413 16.09 -12.63 -5.45
C PHE A 413 14.76 -12.86 -4.70
N VAL A 414 14.06 -13.95 -5.02
CA VAL A 414 12.79 -14.30 -4.35
C VAL A 414 13.03 -14.57 -2.87
N ILE A 415 14.08 -15.32 -2.50
CA ILE A 415 14.42 -15.56 -1.10
C ILE A 415 14.68 -14.23 -0.37
N TYR A 416 15.51 -13.37 -0.94
CA TYR A 416 15.78 -12.04 -0.38
C TYR A 416 14.50 -11.24 -0.20
N TYR A 417 13.66 -11.19 -1.22
CA TYR A 417 12.44 -10.40 -1.24
C TYR A 417 11.39 -10.90 -0.24
N VAL A 418 11.20 -12.22 -0.15
CA VAL A 418 10.29 -12.83 0.83
C VAL A 418 10.75 -12.54 2.26
N ILE A 419 12.05 -12.69 2.56
CA ILE A 419 12.60 -12.35 3.86
C ILE A 419 12.37 -10.86 4.16
N THR A 420 12.65 -9.96 3.19
CA THR A 420 12.48 -8.52 3.35
C THR A 420 11.05 -8.15 3.67
N ILE A 421 10.07 -8.62 2.87
CA ILE A 421 8.64 -8.29 3.10
C ILE A 421 8.17 -8.83 4.44
N THR A 422 8.52 -10.08 4.77
CA THR A 422 8.06 -10.72 6.00
C THR A 422 8.63 -10.02 7.22
N SER A 423 9.95 -9.77 7.25
CA SER A 423 10.60 -9.10 8.36
C SER A 423 10.13 -7.65 8.55
N GLN A 424 9.90 -6.92 7.46
CA GLN A 424 9.34 -5.58 7.51
C GLN A 424 7.91 -5.56 8.07
N ARG A 425 7.06 -6.52 7.71
CA ARG A 425 5.71 -6.63 8.28
C ARG A 425 5.74 -6.88 9.78
N ILE A 426 6.58 -7.79 10.24
CA ILE A 426 6.79 -8.09 11.67
C ILE A 426 7.30 -6.84 12.42
N ALA A 427 8.22 -6.09 11.82
CA ALA A 427 8.73 -4.84 12.39
C ALA A 427 7.67 -3.73 12.49
N ILE A 428 6.80 -3.59 11.47
CA ILE A 428 5.69 -2.64 11.51
C ILE A 428 4.66 -3.04 12.58
N ALA A 429 4.40 -4.33 12.76
CA ALA A 429 3.55 -4.83 13.85
C ALA A 429 4.13 -4.48 15.23
N GLY A 430 5.45 -4.39 15.35
CA GLY A 430 6.13 -3.99 16.59
C GLY A 430 6.81 -5.14 17.33
N ASP A 431 6.80 -6.35 16.77
CA ASP A 431 7.36 -7.53 17.38
C ASP A 431 8.90 -7.51 17.38
N ILE A 432 9.51 -6.80 16.40
CA ILE A 432 10.96 -6.60 16.30
C ILE A 432 11.29 -5.13 16.02
N PRO A 433 12.47 -4.64 16.38
CA PRO A 433 12.92 -3.29 16.05
C PRO A 433 12.95 -3.06 14.53
N VAL A 434 12.53 -1.88 14.08
CA VAL A 434 12.44 -1.55 12.64
C VAL A 434 13.77 -1.72 11.92
N PHE A 435 14.87 -1.35 12.57
CA PHE A 435 16.23 -1.56 12.04
C PHE A 435 16.45 -3.04 11.68
N LEU A 436 16.20 -3.96 12.62
CA LEU A 436 16.37 -5.40 12.37
C LEU A 436 15.43 -5.88 11.25
N GLY A 437 14.18 -5.45 11.27
CA GLY A 437 13.18 -5.84 10.23
C GLY A 437 13.58 -5.45 8.82
N VAL A 438 14.21 -4.31 8.61
CA VAL A 438 14.64 -3.87 7.28
C VAL A 438 15.99 -4.49 6.87
N TRP A 439 16.90 -4.73 7.82
CA TRP A 439 18.24 -5.21 7.51
C TRP A 439 18.40 -6.74 7.57
N LEU A 440 17.39 -7.47 8.05
CA LEU A 440 17.46 -8.92 8.27
C LEU A 440 17.82 -9.70 7.01
N SER A 441 17.20 -9.36 5.87
CA SER A 441 17.53 -9.98 4.58
C SER A 441 19.00 -9.75 4.19
N SER A 442 19.50 -8.54 4.40
CA SER A 442 20.90 -8.19 4.12
C SER A 442 21.86 -8.94 5.06
N ILE A 443 21.51 -9.04 6.35
CA ILE A 443 22.30 -9.77 7.37
C ILE A 443 22.38 -11.27 7.05
N ILE A 444 21.28 -11.89 6.55
CA ILE A 444 21.25 -13.32 6.19
C ILE A 444 22.04 -13.58 4.91
N ILE A 445 21.94 -12.67 3.92
CA ILE A 445 22.56 -12.86 2.61
C ILE A 445 24.06 -12.54 2.61
N LEU A 446 24.52 -11.62 3.47
CA LEU A 446 25.93 -11.24 3.56
C LEU A 446 26.88 -12.44 3.81
N PRO A 447 26.64 -13.31 4.81
CA PRO A 447 27.47 -14.50 5.03
C PRO A 447 27.50 -15.44 3.85
N ALA A 448 26.37 -15.62 3.14
CA ALA A 448 26.30 -16.45 1.94
C ALA A 448 27.18 -15.86 0.81
N GLY A 449 27.13 -14.54 0.59
CA GLY A 449 27.98 -13.84 -0.37
C GLY A 449 29.49 -13.97 -0.04
N ILE A 450 29.86 -13.78 1.23
CA ILE A 450 31.24 -13.95 1.69
C ILE A 450 31.70 -15.40 1.48
N PHE A 451 30.89 -16.37 1.87
CA PHE A 451 31.20 -17.79 1.71
C PHE A 451 31.43 -18.16 0.23
N LEU A 452 30.54 -17.73 -0.67
CA LEU A 452 30.67 -17.96 -2.10
C LEU A 452 31.91 -17.29 -2.67
N THR A 453 32.24 -16.08 -2.22
CA THR A 453 33.46 -15.35 -2.65
C THR A 453 34.73 -16.08 -2.24
N ILE A 454 34.82 -16.57 -1.02
CA ILE A 454 35.96 -17.36 -0.55
C ILE A 454 36.09 -18.65 -1.37
N LYS A 455 34.99 -19.35 -1.61
CA LYS A 455 34.97 -20.59 -2.40
C LYS A 455 35.40 -20.39 -3.83
N ALA A 456 34.93 -19.33 -4.49
CA ALA A 456 35.30 -18.99 -5.88
C ALA A 456 36.78 -18.63 -6.02
N THR A 457 37.39 -18.05 -4.97
CA THR A 457 38.80 -17.68 -4.98
C THR A 457 39.72 -18.83 -4.63
N THR A 458 39.27 -19.84 -3.87
CA THR A 458 40.07 -21.03 -3.44
C THR A 458 39.92 -22.24 -4.31
N ASP A 459 39.26 -22.17 -5.48
CA ASP A 459 39.07 -23.26 -6.47
C ASP A 459 38.49 -24.57 -5.91
N SER A 460 37.81 -24.52 -4.77
CA SER A 460 37.19 -25.72 -4.21
C SER A 460 35.87 -26.03 -4.93
N SER A 461 35.78 -27.24 -5.51
CA SER A 461 34.62 -27.78 -6.22
C SER A 461 33.36 -27.80 -5.31
N LEU A 462 32.46 -26.81 -5.47
CA LEU A 462 31.17 -26.80 -4.79
C LEU A 462 30.11 -27.74 -5.38
N LEU A 463 30.30 -28.13 -6.65
CA LEU A 463 29.35 -28.96 -7.41
C LEU A 463 29.80 -30.41 -7.62
N ASP A 464 30.89 -30.84 -7.05
CA ASP A 464 31.25 -32.26 -7.01
C ASP A 464 30.32 -33.00 -6.04
N GLY A 465 29.41 -33.79 -6.60
CA GLY A 465 28.48 -34.63 -5.84
C GLY A 465 29.15 -35.57 -4.84
N GLU A 466 30.43 -35.92 -5.08
CA GLU A 466 31.25 -36.68 -4.13
C GLU A 466 31.64 -35.89 -2.86
N SER A 467 31.89 -34.59 -3.01
CA SER A 467 32.25 -33.72 -1.88
C SER A 467 31.04 -33.54 -0.93
N TRP A 468 29.85 -33.44 -1.50
CA TRP A 468 28.58 -33.36 -0.70
C TRP A 468 28.28 -34.70 -0.02
N LYS A 469 28.44 -35.84 -0.70
CA LYS A 469 28.31 -37.18 -0.10
C LYS A 469 29.30 -37.37 1.06
N LYS A 470 30.56 -36.95 0.91
CA LYS A 470 31.55 -37.03 2.00
C LYS A 470 31.19 -36.15 3.21
N THR A 471 30.67 -34.94 2.97
CA THR A 471 30.27 -34.02 4.04
C THR A 471 29.00 -34.51 4.75
N LEU A 472 27.97 -34.94 4.01
CA LEU A 472 26.78 -35.55 4.57
C LEU A 472 27.10 -36.84 5.34
N ASN A 473 27.92 -37.73 4.80
CA ASN A 473 28.36 -38.92 5.50
C ASN A 473 29.18 -38.63 6.77
N LYS A 474 29.88 -37.49 6.82
CA LYS A 474 30.62 -37.06 8.04
C LYS A 474 29.69 -36.53 9.10
N ILE A 475 28.60 -35.83 8.70
CA ILE A 475 27.56 -35.34 9.61
C ILE A 475 26.72 -36.51 10.16
N PHE A 476 26.31 -37.42 9.30
CA PHE A 476 25.49 -38.59 9.71
C PHE A 476 26.30 -39.68 10.42
N LYS A 477 27.63 -39.74 10.25
CA LYS A 477 28.50 -40.68 10.96
C LYS A 477 28.92 -40.21 12.36
N LYS A 478 28.66 -38.93 12.71
CA LYS A 478 28.93 -38.36 14.05
C LYS A 478 27.79 -38.56 15.04
N ASN A 479 26.67 -39.15 14.57
CA ASN A 479 25.47 -39.47 15.38
C ASN A 479 25.22 -40.99 15.50
N LYS A 480 26.27 -41.80 15.33
CA LYS A 480 26.31 -43.21 15.74
C LYS A 480 27.50 -43.36 16.70
#